data_0c78a4923a99979f18d45f77a0681e8b
#
_entry.id   0c78a4923a99979f18d45f77a0681e8b
#
_cell.length_a   1.000
_cell.length_b   1.000
_cell.length_c   1.000
_cell.angle_alpha   90.00
_cell.angle_beta   90.00
_cell.angle_gamma   90.00
#
_symmetry.space_group_name_H-M   'P 1'
#
loop_
_entity.id
_entity.type
_entity.pdbx_description
1 polymer ?
#
loop_
_entity_poly.entity_id
_entity_poly.type
_entity_poly.pdbx_seq_one_letter_code
_entity_poly.pdbx_strand_id
1 'polypeptide(L)'
;MKRWLWALPLGVALSSCNKEAGEGGRAEIRGRLLEKQVFVSGQIAVGPYALLDEKVHIVYGDGADGAFSDDDVDSGPNGEFRFPWLRKGTYTIYAIGDSYTAPSGKVAVSVTVTTDDRKSVVDIGDLIIDKIP
;
A
#
# COMPACT_ATOMS: atom_id res chain seq x y z
N MET A 1 17.72 -44.56 -34.87
CA MET A 1 17.51 -44.09 -34.51
C MET A 1 17.33 -43.33 -33.71
N LYS A 2 17.18 -42.98 -33.28
CA LYS A 2 16.99 -42.38 -32.59
C LYS A 2 16.61 -41.60 -31.92
N ARG A 3 16.44 -41.29 -31.32
CA ARG A 3 16.07 -40.75 -30.65
C ARG A 3 16.02 -39.86 -30.03
N TRP A 4 15.92 -39.46 -29.77
CA TRP A 4 15.94 -38.72 -29.30
C TRP A 4 15.42 -38.02 -28.74
N LEU A 5 15.19 -38.02 -28.43
CA LEU A 5 14.69 -37.41 -27.90
C LEU A 5 14.53 -36.75 -27.26
N TRP A 6 14.44 -36.47 -26.91
CA TRP A 6 14.23 -35.99 -26.33
C TRP A 6 14.26 -35.25 -25.65
N ALA A 7 14.16 -35.08 -25.14
CA ALA A 7 14.19 -34.41 -24.56
C ALA A 7 13.78 -33.43 -24.02
N LEU A 8 13.51 -33.08 -23.48
CA LEU A 8 13.03 -32.26 -23.02
C LEU A 8 12.96 -31.42 -22.18
N PRO A 9 12.90 -30.94 -21.82
CA PRO A 9 12.88 -29.97 -21.26
C PRO A 9 12.21 -29.47 -20.31
N LEU A 10 12.01 -29.11 -19.92
CA LEU A 10 11.44 -28.79 -19.06
C LEU A 10 11.71 -27.81 -18.31
N GLY A 11 12.19 -27.57 -17.98
CA GLY A 11 12.65 -26.70 -17.14
C GLY A 11 11.80 -25.68 -16.77
N VAL A 12 11.16 -25.43 -17.14
CA VAL A 12 10.38 -24.45 -16.94
C VAL A 12 10.02 -24.05 -15.72
N ALA A 13 9.72 -24.71 -15.01
CA ALA A 13 9.32 -24.37 -13.79
C ALA A 13 9.90 -23.28 -13.11
N LEU A 14 10.88 -22.77 -13.54
CA LEU A 14 11.45 -21.83 -12.87
C LEU A 14 10.66 -20.71 -12.55
N SER A 15 9.80 -20.34 -13.30
CA SER A 15 9.06 -19.16 -13.04
C SER A 15 8.36 -19.23 -11.75
N SER A 16 8.12 -20.37 -11.26
CA SER A 16 7.44 -20.47 -10.01
C SER A 16 8.23 -19.86 -8.86
N CYS A 17 9.48 -19.59 -9.06
CA CYS A 17 10.25 -18.98 -8.01
C CYS A 17 10.00 -17.50 -7.89
N ASN A 18 9.27 -16.91 -8.79
CA ASN A 18 9.00 -15.52 -8.70
C ASN A 18 8.07 -15.26 -7.54
N LYS A 19 8.52 -14.48 -6.61
CA LYS A 19 7.70 -14.11 -5.47
C LYS A 19 7.01 -12.82 -5.78
N GLU A 20 5.73 -12.91 -5.94
CA GLU A 20 4.95 -11.71 -6.13
C GLU A 20 4.75 -10.99 -4.81
N ALA A 21 4.40 -9.73 -4.88
CA ALA A 21 4.08 -8.95 -3.71
C ALA A 21 2.98 -9.63 -2.89
N GLY A 22 3.01 -9.47 -1.60
CA GLY A 22 2.03 -10.06 -0.71
C GLY A 22 2.66 -10.54 0.58
N GLU A 23 1.89 -11.28 1.36
CA GLU A 23 2.36 -11.81 2.62
C GLU A 23 3.31 -12.98 2.40
N GLY A 24 4.12 -13.24 3.39
CA GLY A 24 5.00 -14.40 3.38
C GLY A 24 6.48 -14.06 3.41
N GLY A 25 6.80 -12.79 3.59
CA GLY A 25 8.19 -12.35 3.71
C GLY A 25 8.50 -11.76 5.06
N ARG A 26 9.52 -10.94 5.11
CA ARG A 26 9.97 -10.28 6.35
C ARG A 26 10.08 -8.78 6.19
N ALA A 27 9.68 -8.25 5.06
CA ALA A 27 9.68 -6.80 4.87
C ALA A 27 8.51 -6.19 5.60
N GLU A 28 8.61 -4.92 5.88
CA GLU A 28 7.58 -4.19 6.58
C GLU A 28 7.46 -2.81 5.96
N ILE A 29 6.23 -2.33 5.81
CA ILE A 29 5.95 -0.95 5.42
C ILE A 29 5.21 -0.32 6.57
N ARG A 30 5.62 0.88 6.94
CA ARG A 30 4.98 1.60 8.05
C ARG A 30 4.95 3.09 7.77
N GLY A 31 4.12 3.77 8.52
CA GLY A 31 3.98 5.21 8.41
C GLY A 31 3.02 5.73 9.46
N ARG A 32 2.59 6.97 9.27
CA ARG A 32 1.60 7.58 10.14
C ARG A 32 0.48 8.16 9.30
N LEU A 33 -0.73 8.01 9.78
CA LEU A 33 -1.91 8.58 9.14
C LEU A 33 -2.32 9.83 9.90
N LEU A 34 -2.39 10.93 9.19
CA LEU A 34 -2.80 12.21 9.74
C LEU A 34 -4.00 12.73 8.95
N GLU A 35 -4.73 13.63 9.58
CA GLU A 35 -5.88 14.26 8.95
C GLU A 35 -5.80 15.75 9.18
N LYS A 36 -6.19 16.53 8.20
CA LYS A 36 -6.35 17.96 8.37
C LYS A 36 -7.74 18.36 7.88
N GLN A 37 -8.36 19.30 8.56
CA GLN A 37 -9.63 19.84 8.12
C GLN A 37 -9.36 21.03 7.22
N VAL A 38 -10.01 21.04 6.06
CA VAL A 38 -9.76 22.06 5.07
C VAL A 38 -11.06 22.70 4.61
N PHE A 39 -10.99 24.00 4.33
CA PHE A 39 -12.09 24.71 3.70
C PHE A 39 -12.02 24.53 2.18
N VAL A 40 -13.10 24.89 1.51
CA VAL A 40 -13.16 24.76 0.06
C VAL A 40 -12.05 25.58 -0.62
N SER A 41 -11.56 26.62 0.04
CA SER A 41 -10.46 27.43 -0.49
C SER A 41 -9.12 26.71 -0.44
N GLY A 42 -9.05 25.60 0.27
CA GLY A 42 -7.79 24.90 0.52
C GLY A 42 -7.10 25.32 1.79
N GLN A 43 -7.63 26.32 2.49
CA GLN A 43 -7.03 26.78 3.73
C GLN A 43 -7.27 25.75 4.83
N ILE A 44 -6.26 25.49 5.64
CA ILE A 44 -6.37 24.53 6.72
C ILE A 44 -7.09 25.16 7.90
N ALA A 45 -8.16 24.53 8.32
CA ALA A 45 -8.92 24.97 9.49
C ALA A 45 -8.31 24.40 10.76
N VAL A 46 -7.97 23.11 10.74
CA VAL A 46 -7.41 22.41 11.89
C VAL A 46 -6.44 21.35 11.39
N GLY A 47 -5.36 21.14 12.10
CA GLY A 47 -4.45 20.03 11.83
C GLY A 47 -3.18 20.44 11.12
N PRO A 48 -2.42 19.41 10.66
CA PRO A 48 -2.73 17.98 10.71
C PRO A 48 -2.64 17.40 12.12
N TYR A 49 -3.41 16.36 12.36
CA TYR A 49 -3.37 15.64 13.62
C TYR A 49 -3.45 14.14 13.34
N ALA A 50 -2.98 13.35 14.30
CA ALA A 50 -2.96 11.90 14.14
C ALA A 50 -4.37 11.33 14.19
N LEU A 51 -4.64 10.33 13.36
CA LEU A 51 -5.91 9.64 13.36
C LEU A 51 -5.78 8.27 13.99
N LEU A 52 -6.66 7.98 14.92
CA LEU A 52 -6.76 6.69 15.60
C LEU A 52 -7.89 5.88 14.96
N ASP A 53 -7.67 4.59 14.82
CA ASP A 53 -8.70 3.65 14.37
C ASP A 53 -9.25 3.94 12.98
N GLU A 54 -8.42 4.47 12.12
CA GLU A 54 -8.80 4.72 10.75
C GLU A 54 -8.16 3.66 9.84
N LYS A 55 -8.87 3.22 8.83
CA LYS A 55 -8.37 2.18 7.93
C LYS A 55 -7.27 2.71 7.01
N VAL A 56 -6.19 1.98 6.95
CA VAL A 56 -5.13 2.17 5.96
C VAL A 56 -5.09 0.89 5.14
N HIS A 57 -5.13 1.04 3.83
CA HIS A 57 -5.25 -0.09 2.90
C HIS A 57 -3.95 -0.35 2.17
N ILE A 58 -3.74 -1.58 1.78
CA ILE A 58 -2.59 -1.96 0.96
C ILE A 58 -3.07 -2.76 -0.25
N VAL A 59 -2.50 -2.43 -1.41
CA VAL A 59 -2.68 -3.20 -2.63
C VAL A 59 -1.34 -3.83 -2.96
N TYR A 60 -1.32 -5.11 -3.22
CA TYR A 60 -0.11 -5.81 -3.63
C TYR A 60 0.09 -5.53 -5.12
N GLY A 61 1.08 -4.69 -5.42
CA GLY A 61 1.31 -4.21 -6.75
C GLY A 61 1.23 -2.69 -6.78
N ASP A 62 1.24 -2.14 -7.97
CA ASP A 62 1.26 -0.69 -8.16
C ASP A 62 -0.14 -0.06 -8.17
N GLY A 63 -1.18 -0.87 -8.05
CA GLY A 63 -2.54 -0.36 -8.04
C GLY A 63 -3.05 0.12 -9.39
N ALA A 64 -2.31 -0.11 -10.44
CA ALA A 64 -2.63 0.45 -11.75
C ALA A 64 -3.93 -0.07 -12.33
N ASP A 65 -4.36 -1.24 -11.93
CA ASP A 65 -5.58 -1.85 -12.44
C ASP A 65 -6.82 -1.47 -11.62
N GLY A 66 -6.67 -0.59 -10.66
CA GLY A 66 -7.79 -0.18 -9.83
C GLY A 66 -8.30 -1.26 -8.89
N ALA A 67 -7.47 -2.20 -8.54
CA ALA A 67 -7.88 -3.31 -7.70
C ALA A 67 -8.31 -2.83 -6.32
N PHE A 68 -9.16 -3.62 -5.69
CA PHE A 68 -9.50 -3.39 -4.30
C PHE A 68 -8.31 -3.72 -3.42
N SER A 69 -8.31 -3.23 -2.20
CA SER A 69 -7.22 -3.51 -1.28
C SER A 69 -7.14 -5.00 -0.98
N ASP A 70 -5.92 -5.48 -0.82
CA ASP A 70 -5.67 -6.87 -0.46
C ASP A 70 -5.69 -7.07 1.04
N ASP A 71 -5.43 -6.02 1.79
CA ASP A 71 -5.45 -6.05 3.24
C ASP A 71 -5.62 -4.64 3.77
N ASP A 72 -5.90 -4.52 5.05
CA ASP A 72 -5.98 -3.22 5.71
C ASP A 72 -5.59 -3.37 7.18
N VAL A 73 -5.22 -2.25 7.79
CA VAL A 73 -4.94 -2.18 9.22
C VAL A 73 -5.57 -0.90 9.76
N ASP A 74 -5.82 -0.87 11.05
CA ASP A 74 -6.30 0.33 11.72
C ASP A 74 -5.11 1.11 12.25
N SER A 75 -5.16 2.43 12.14
CA SER A 75 -4.12 3.28 12.68
C SER A 75 -4.18 3.27 14.21
N GLY A 76 -3.03 3.43 14.83
CA GLY A 76 -2.90 3.46 16.27
C GLY A 76 -3.05 4.86 16.86
N PRO A 77 -2.79 5.00 18.16
CA PRO A 77 -3.03 6.26 18.88
C PRO A 77 -2.29 7.46 18.34
N ASN A 78 -1.12 7.27 17.78
CA ASN A 78 -0.35 8.36 17.19
C ASN A 78 -0.45 8.34 15.67
N GLY A 79 -1.46 7.67 15.14
CA GLY A 79 -1.65 7.54 13.70
C GLY A 79 -0.78 6.48 13.05
N GLU A 80 0.06 5.81 13.82
CA GLU A 80 1.00 4.86 13.24
C GLU A 80 0.28 3.64 12.69
N PHE A 81 0.80 3.13 11.58
CA PHE A 81 0.32 1.89 10.99
C PHE A 81 1.51 1.10 10.46
N ARG A 82 1.33 -0.20 10.34
CA ARG A 82 2.36 -1.05 9.78
C ARG A 82 1.74 -2.26 9.11
N PHE A 83 2.40 -2.66 8.02
CA PHE A 83 2.08 -3.88 7.30
C PHE A 83 3.33 -4.76 7.37
N PRO A 84 3.37 -5.71 8.30
CA PRO A 84 4.54 -6.56 8.47
C PRO A 84 4.45 -7.81 7.60
N TRP A 85 5.53 -8.58 7.57
CA TRP A 85 5.59 -9.90 6.94
C TRP A 85 5.30 -9.86 5.45
N LEU A 86 5.84 -8.88 4.76
CA LEU A 86 5.65 -8.71 3.33
C LEU A 86 6.81 -9.33 2.55
N ARG A 87 6.49 -9.83 1.37
CA ARG A 87 7.52 -10.26 0.43
C ARG A 87 8.12 -9.04 -0.24
N LYS A 88 9.27 -9.24 -0.86
CA LYS A 88 9.87 -8.22 -1.70
C LYS A 88 8.91 -7.92 -2.84
N GLY A 89 8.70 -6.67 -3.15
CA GLY A 89 7.82 -6.29 -4.25
C GLY A 89 7.37 -4.85 -4.16
N THR A 90 6.42 -4.50 -5.01
CA THR A 90 5.84 -3.17 -5.08
C THR A 90 4.49 -3.18 -4.39
N TYR A 91 4.20 -2.14 -3.64
CA TYR A 91 2.97 -2.01 -2.87
C TYR A 91 2.44 -0.61 -2.97
N THR A 92 1.12 -0.48 -2.97
CA THR A 92 0.44 0.81 -2.90
C THR A 92 -0.32 0.89 -1.58
N ILE A 93 -0.03 1.91 -0.80
CA ILE A 93 -0.68 2.16 0.48
C ILE A 93 -1.60 3.36 0.30
N TYR A 94 -2.83 3.26 0.76
CA TYR A 94 -3.74 4.39 0.63
C TYR A 94 -4.71 4.50 1.80
N ALA A 95 -5.22 5.70 1.97
CA ALA A 95 -6.30 5.99 2.90
C ALA A 95 -7.30 6.88 2.19
N ILE A 96 -8.54 6.89 2.68
CA ILE A 96 -9.63 7.61 2.03
C ILE A 96 -9.90 8.88 2.81
N GLY A 97 -9.84 10.00 2.13
CA GLY A 97 -10.19 11.28 2.71
C GLY A 97 -11.39 11.89 2.01
N ASP A 98 -11.78 13.09 2.45
CA ASP A 98 -12.87 13.83 1.84
C ASP A 98 -12.35 14.67 0.68
N SER A 99 -13.22 14.99 -0.24
CA SER A 99 -12.87 15.81 -1.40
C SER A 99 -14.04 16.72 -1.75
N TYR A 100 -13.73 18.01 -1.99
CA TYR A 100 -14.74 18.95 -2.46
C TYR A 100 -15.05 18.76 -3.95
N THR A 101 -14.14 18.16 -4.69
CA THR A 101 -14.25 18.07 -6.15
C THR A 101 -14.66 16.72 -6.67
N ALA A 102 -14.39 15.65 -5.93
CA ALA A 102 -14.73 14.31 -6.40
C ALA A 102 -16.22 14.08 -6.33
N PRO A 103 -16.83 13.44 -7.33
CA PRO A 103 -18.28 13.21 -7.32
C PRO A 103 -18.77 12.42 -6.11
N SER A 104 -17.96 11.52 -5.59
CA SER A 104 -18.34 10.73 -4.41
C SER A 104 -18.13 11.49 -3.10
N GLY A 105 -17.45 12.63 -3.14
CA GLY A 105 -17.06 13.34 -1.93
C GLY A 105 -15.85 12.74 -1.24
N LYS A 106 -15.21 11.73 -1.85
CA LYS A 106 -14.10 11.01 -1.27
C LYS A 106 -12.95 10.90 -2.27
N VAL A 107 -11.75 10.79 -1.75
CA VAL A 107 -10.56 10.62 -2.58
C VAL A 107 -9.56 9.75 -1.85
N ALA A 108 -8.90 8.89 -2.59
CA ALA A 108 -7.83 8.07 -2.03
C ALA A 108 -6.53 8.85 -2.11
N VAL A 109 -5.81 8.89 -1.00
CA VAL A 109 -4.47 9.45 -0.95
C VAL A 109 -3.52 8.27 -0.86
N SER A 110 -2.64 8.12 -1.82
CA SER A 110 -1.85 6.90 -1.94
C SER A 110 -0.38 7.20 -2.15
N VAL A 111 0.43 6.19 -1.82
CA VAL A 111 1.85 6.22 -2.10
C VAL A 111 2.25 4.81 -2.53
N THR A 112 3.11 4.71 -3.52
CA THR A 112 3.60 3.44 -4.02
C THR A 112 5.06 3.30 -3.63
N VAL A 113 5.40 2.16 -3.05
CA VAL A 113 6.76 1.91 -2.58
C VAL A 113 7.19 0.51 -3.01
N THR A 114 8.49 0.30 -3.05
CA THR A 114 9.06 -0.99 -3.37
C THR A 114 9.94 -1.44 -2.21
N THR A 115 9.77 -2.70 -1.82
CA THR A 115 10.65 -3.31 -0.82
C THR A 115 11.69 -4.13 -1.57
N ASP A 116 12.95 -3.77 -1.40
CA ASP A 116 14.01 -4.38 -2.19
C ASP A 116 14.61 -5.56 -1.51
N ASP A 117 14.40 -5.73 -0.23
CA ASP A 117 15.00 -6.78 0.56
C ASP A 117 13.92 -7.40 1.41
N ARG A 118 14.03 -8.68 1.61
CA ARG A 118 13.05 -9.42 2.40
C ARG A 118 13.01 -9.01 3.87
N LYS A 119 13.98 -8.21 4.33
CA LYS A 119 13.98 -7.73 5.70
C LYS A 119 13.90 -6.23 5.79
N SER A 120 13.63 -5.56 4.68
CA SER A 120 13.65 -4.12 4.69
C SER A 120 12.47 -3.57 5.48
N VAL A 121 12.69 -2.44 6.12
CA VAL A 121 11.62 -1.68 6.75
C VAL A 121 11.54 -0.37 5.99
N VAL A 122 10.41 -0.10 5.38
CA VAL A 122 10.21 1.13 4.62
C VAL A 122 9.25 2.00 5.38
N ASP A 123 9.72 3.18 5.79
CA ASP A 123 8.88 4.15 6.46
C ASP A 123 8.44 5.16 5.41
N ILE A 124 7.16 5.21 5.12
CA ILE A 124 6.64 6.11 4.10
C ILE A 124 6.34 7.50 4.63
N GLY A 125 6.56 7.72 5.92
CA GLY A 125 6.31 9.01 6.52
C GLY A 125 4.84 9.26 6.77
N ASP A 126 4.43 10.49 6.63
CA ASP A 126 3.06 10.89 6.95
C ASP A 126 2.17 10.79 5.72
N LEU A 127 1.06 10.09 5.86
CA LEU A 127 0.01 10.02 4.87
C LEU A 127 -1.11 10.93 5.39
N ILE A 128 -1.37 12.02 4.70
CA ILE A 128 -2.28 13.05 5.20
C ILE A 128 -3.53 13.08 4.35
N ILE A 129 -4.68 12.89 4.99
CA ILE A 129 -5.96 12.97 4.30
C ILE A 129 -6.71 14.22 4.73
N ASP A 130 -7.59 14.68 3.88
CA ASP A 130 -8.39 15.85 4.14
C ASP A 130 -9.73 15.46 4.72
N LYS A 131 -10.26 16.34 5.56
CA LYS A 131 -11.60 16.23 6.09
C LYS A 131 -12.33 17.53 5.86
N ILE A 132 -13.56 17.43 5.40
CA ILE A 132 -14.43 18.59 5.24
C ILE A 132 -15.08 18.84 6.60
N PRO A 133 -14.89 20.02 7.17
CA PRO A 133 -15.44 20.31 8.50
C PRO A 133 -16.97 20.33 8.54
#